data_59bbcef3d9575a369357d74ef1512600
#
_entry.id   59bbcef3d9575a369357d74ef1512600
#
_cell.length_a   1.000
_cell.length_b   1.000
_cell.length_c   1.000
_cell.angle_alpha   90.00
_cell.angle_beta   90.00
_cell.angle_gamma   90.00
#
_symmetry.space_group_name_H-M   'P 1'
#
loop_
_entity.id
_entity.type
_entity.pdbx_description
1 polymer ?
#
loop_
_entity_poly.entity_id
_entity_poly.type
_entity_poly.pdbx_seq_one_letter_code
_entity_poly.pdbx_strand_id
1 'polypeptide(L)'
;MDFAAGALQTIRMGAEFPRRMEWLNASRVTGYLWIFAALNTAMIAWLVATSRGGIDFNGYLLGSDFISFWTTGHMLVDHANPYNAATHILAQRTYYSAEGAYTAFYYPPPFLLSCWPLGWLPYFPALGLWLATTGTVYLVAVRLWWRTADFGAPLWLLLAAFPAVPIVITHGQTAFLVAGLLGLGSWLVPARPWLAGVLFGLATIKPQFGLLLPVLLLATGEWRVIASAAATAAVLALLSAGIFGAQTWIDWLGASERAQVAMAYGQIGYGKIMSPFAALRLLGESMTVSYAVQGAVTLTVVALALEASWRKAWTPGLAALMLAGAPLATPYVLDYDLVILAFPMLWLASKGLGEGFRDWERCALATAFAAPALARPLGLFLHVPIMPLAMMLLFAVIWRREATPSG
;
A
#
# COMPACT_ATOMS: atom_id res chain seq x y z
N MET A 1 7.44 -15.41 -50.56
CA MET A 1 7.02 -16.08 -49.29
C MET A 1 7.95 -15.78 -48.11
N ASP A 2 9.19 -15.34 -48.31
CA ASP A 2 10.15 -15.09 -47.21
C ASP A 2 9.92 -13.83 -46.37
N PHE A 3 9.33 -12.79 -46.95
CA PHE A 3 9.11 -11.51 -46.25
C PHE A 3 8.05 -11.62 -45.11
N ALA A 4 7.00 -12.39 -45.36
CA ALA A 4 5.95 -12.65 -44.36
C ALA A 4 6.43 -13.56 -43.21
N ALA A 5 7.28 -14.52 -43.52
CA ALA A 5 7.91 -15.41 -42.52
C ALA A 5 8.90 -14.63 -41.61
N GLY A 6 9.72 -13.73 -42.23
CA GLY A 6 10.62 -12.86 -41.47
C GLY A 6 9.89 -11.86 -40.58
N ALA A 7 8.80 -11.25 -41.05
CA ALA A 7 7.98 -10.33 -40.25
C ALA A 7 7.29 -11.05 -39.07
N LEU A 8 6.76 -12.25 -39.29
CA LEU A 8 6.17 -13.08 -38.24
C LEU A 8 7.21 -13.53 -37.20
N GLN A 9 8.44 -13.82 -37.65
CA GLN A 9 9.54 -14.19 -36.75
C GLN A 9 10.00 -12.99 -35.91
N THR A 10 10.08 -11.79 -36.49
CA THR A 10 10.41 -10.55 -35.78
C THR A 10 9.32 -10.17 -34.77
N ILE A 11 8.04 -10.32 -35.14
CA ILE A 11 6.90 -10.10 -34.22
C ILE A 11 6.90 -11.14 -33.09
N ARG A 12 7.19 -12.42 -33.37
CA ARG A 12 7.35 -13.46 -32.35
C ARG A 12 8.51 -13.16 -31.41
N MET A 13 9.68 -12.81 -31.89
CA MET A 13 10.83 -12.43 -31.07
C MET A 13 10.54 -11.18 -30.23
N GLY A 14 9.83 -10.20 -30.79
CA GLY A 14 9.39 -8.99 -30.06
C GLY A 14 8.40 -9.31 -28.92
N ALA A 15 7.53 -10.31 -29.10
CA ALA A 15 6.57 -10.74 -28.06
C ALA A 15 7.21 -11.65 -26.99
N GLU A 16 8.26 -12.41 -27.34
CA GLU A 16 8.99 -13.28 -26.39
C GLU A 16 9.86 -12.49 -25.41
N PHE A 17 10.35 -11.32 -25.82
CA PHE A 17 11.22 -10.49 -25.01
C PHE A 17 10.58 -10.05 -23.67
N PRO A 18 9.36 -9.44 -23.63
CA PRO A 18 8.70 -9.12 -22.36
C PRO A 18 8.12 -10.35 -21.67
N ARG A 19 7.79 -11.42 -22.42
CA ARG A 19 7.15 -12.62 -21.88
C ARG A 19 8.07 -13.39 -20.94
N ARG A 20 9.34 -13.60 -21.29
CA ARG A 20 10.29 -14.38 -20.51
C ARG A 20 11.31 -13.56 -19.74
N MET A 21 11.73 -12.41 -20.28
CA MET A 21 12.73 -11.51 -19.70
C MET A 21 13.96 -12.27 -19.16
N GLU A 22 14.47 -13.26 -19.91
CA GLU A 22 15.63 -14.08 -19.50
C GLU A 22 16.91 -13.25 -19.35
N TRP A 23 16.97 -12.11 -20.03
CA TRP A 23 18.04 -11.14 -19.87
C TRP A 23 18.12 -10.55 -18.46
N LEU A 24 17.01 -10.58 -17.67
CA LEU A 24 16.95 -10.12 -16.28
C LEU A 24 17.46 -11.23 -15.36
N ASN A 25 18.77 -11.42 -15.33
CA ASN A 25 19.46 -12.37 -14.48
C ASN A 25 19.81 -11.77 -13.11
N ALA A 26 20.28 -12.60 -12.18
CA ALA A 26 20.58 -12.20 -10.79
C ALA A 26 21.58 -11.03 -10.70
N SER A 27 22.64 -11.02 -11.53
CA SER A 27 23.65 -9.94 -11.53
C SER A 27 23.03 -8.60 -11.95
N ARG A 28 22.20 -8.59 -12.99
CA ARG A 28 21.51 -7.37 -13.44
C ARG A 28 20.46 -6.89 -12.42
N VAL A 29 19.71 -7.82 -11.82
CA VAL A 29 18.77 -7.48 -10.73
C VAL A 29 19.53 -6.80 -9.59
N THR A 30 20.64 -7.36 -9.12
CA THR A 30 21.47 -6.76 -8.07
C THR A 30 21.99 -5.38 -8.48
N GLY A 31 22.45 -5.22 -9.73
CA GLY A 31 22.87 -3.91 -10.26
C GLY A 31 21.74 -2.87 -10.25
N TYR A 32 20.55 -3.25 -10.68
CA TYR A 32 19.38 -2.36 -10.62
C TYR A 32 18.98 -2.03 -9.19
N LEU A 33 19.02 -2.98 -8.26
CA LEU A 33 18.76 -2.71 -6.84
C LEU A 33 19.72 -1.65 -6.29
N TRP A 34 21.02 -1.72 -6.62
CA TRP A 34 21.98 -0.69 -6.22
C TRP A 34 21.68 0.68 -6.83
N ILE A 35 21.28 0.74 -8.10
CA ILE A 35 20.89 1.99 -8.76
C ILE A 35 19.67 2.61 -8.07
N PHE A 36 18.61 1.82 -7.86
CA PHE A 36 17.41 2.32 -7.18
C PHE A 36 17.69 2.72 -5.73
N ALA A 37 18.50 1.95 -5.00
CA ALA A 37 18.88 2.30 -3.63
C ALA A 37 19.67 3.62 -3.57
N ALA A 38 20.61 3.82 -4.49
CA ALA A 38 21.37 5.06 -4.60
C ALA A 38 20.46 6.26 -4.94
N LEU A 39 19.54 6.11 -5.91
CA LEU A 39 18.59 7.15 -6.29
C LEU A 39 17.64 7.51 -5.14
N ASN A 40 17.06 6.51 -4.49
CA ASN A 40 16.16 6.70 -3.36
C ASN A 40 16.87 7.39 -2.18
N THR A 41 18.08 6.94 -1.85
CA THR A 41 18.88 7.55 -0.77
C THR A 41 19.28 8.98 -1.12
N ALA A 42 19.71 9.24 -2.36
CA ALA A 42 20.05 10.58 -2.83
C ALA A 42 18.84 11.51 -2.80
N MET A 43 17.66 11.04 -3.18
CA MET A 43 16.42 11.80 -3.11
C MET A 43 16.07 12.20 -1.66
N ILE A 44 16.08 11.26 -0.71
CA ILE A 44 15.82 11.56 0.71
C ILE A 44 16.88 12.53 1.24
N ALA A 45 18.17 12.26 0.99
CA ALA A 45 19.26 13.13 1.44
C ALA A 45 19.12 14.56 0.88
N TRP A 46 18.73 14.67 -0.40
CA TRP A 46 18.48 15.97 -1.04
C TRP A 46 17.32 16.71 -0.38
N LEU A 47 16.17 16.06 -0.15
CA LEU A 47 15.02 16.65 0.51
C LEU A 47 15.38 17.17 1.92
N VAL A 48 16.13 16.37 2.69
CA VAL A 48 16.56 16.75 4.03
C VAL A 48 17.60 17.88 4.00
N ALA A 49 18.63 17.78 3.15
CA ALA A 49 19.72 18.76 3.08
C ALA A 49 19.27 20.13 2.56
N THR A 50 18.25 20.17 1.69
CA THR A 50 17.69 21.42 1.16
C THR A 50 16.57 21.99 2.02
N SER A 51 16.09 21.26 3.03
CA SER A 51 15.03 21.72 3.91
C SER A 51 15.49 22.88 4.82
N ARG A 52 14.60 23.85 5.01
CA ARG A 52 14.80 24.98 5.94
C ARG A 52 13.66 24.98 6.95
N GLY A 53 13.99 24.82 8.23
CA GLY A 53 12.98 24.68 9.26
C GLY A 53 12.07 23.44 9.09
N GLY A 54 12.56 22.42 8.35
CA GLY A 54 11.81 21.22 8.04
C GLY A 54 10.95 21.32 6.78
N ILE A 55 10.95 22.45 6.07
CA ILE A 55 10.25 22.63 4.79
C ILE A 55 11.23 22.35 3.66
N ASP A 56 10.89 21.39 2.78
CA ASP A 56 11.70 21.02 1.63
C ASP A 56 11.66 22.09 0.51
N PHE A 57 12.45 21.91 -0.53
CA PHE A 57 12.52 22.83 -1.66
C PHE A 57 11.21 22.93 -2.47
N ASN A 58 10.28 21.97 -2.32
CA ASN A 58 8.96 22.00 -2.95
C ASN A 58 7.93 22.76 -2.08
N GLY A 59 8.34 23.26 -0.90
CA GLY A 59 7.45 23.93 0.02
C GLY A 59 6.63 23.01 0.93
N TYR A 60 6.96 21.71 0.99
CA TYR A 60 6.28 20.75 1.86
C TYR A 60 7.08 20.48 3.13
N LEU A 61 6.36 20.31 4.25
CA LEU A 61 6.96 19.87 5.50
C LEU A 61 7.46 18.43 5.36
N LEU A 62 8.65 18.13 5.85
CA LEU A 62 9.14 16.76 5.95
C LEU A 62 8.16 15.93 6.81
N GLY A 63 7.66 14.83 6.26
CA GLY A 63 6.51 14.12 6.84
C GLY A 63 5.18 14.83 6.53
N SER A 64 4.99 15.29 5.27
CA SER A 64 3.88 16.13 4.82
C SER A 64 2.48 15.64 5.20
N ASP A 65 2.29 14.32 5.34
CA ASP A 65 1.01 13.74 5.76
C ASP A 65 0.97 13.47 7.27
N PHE A 66 2.15 13.28 7.90
CA PHE A 66 2.26 13.06 9.34
C PHE A 66 1.78 14.27 10.15
N ILE A 67 1.86 15.49 9.60
CA ILE A 67 1.34 16.69 10.25
C ILE A 67 -0.12 16.54 10.68
N SER A 68 -0.93 15.83 9.88
CA SER A 68 -2.33 15.53 10.19
C SER A 68 -2.48 14.68 11.44
N PHE A 69 -1.62 13.66 11.61
CA PHE A 69 -1.65 12.76 12.78
C PHE A 69 -1.16 13.47 14.04
N TRP A 70 -0.06 14.20 13.91
CA TRP A 70 0.54 14.95 15.01
C TRP A 70 -0.38 16.07 15.50
N THR A 71 -0.98 16.86 14.58
CA THR A 71 -1.97 17.89 14.92
C THR A 71 -3.20 17.26 15.59
N THR A 72 -3.70 16.13 15.07
CA THR A 72 -4.77 15.38 15.74
C THR A 72 -4.39 15.03 17.18
N GLY A 73 -3.15 14.55 17.39
CA GLY A 73 -2.64 14.26 18.74
C GLY A 73 -2.69 15.46 19.67
N HIS A 74 -2.25 16.63 19.22
CA HIS A 74 -2.32 17.89 20.00
C HIS A 74 -3.76 18.29 20.28
N MET A 75 -4.66 18.24 19.29
CA MET A 75 -6.07 18.56 19.48
C MET A 75 -6.73 17.65 20.51
N LEU A 76 -6.35 16.35 20.56
CA LEU A 76 -6.85 15.43 21.58
C LEU A 76 -6.32 15.74 22.99
N VAL A 77 -5.07 16.21 23.12
CA VAL A 77 -4.52 16.69 24.40
C VAL A 77 -5.29 17.91 24.88
N ASP A 78 -5.67 18.82 23.98
CA ASP A 78 -6.44 20.02 24.27
C ASP A 78 -7.97 19.77 24.32
N HIS A 79 -8.42 18.52 24.31
CA HIS A 79 -9.84 18.13 24.29
C HIS A 79 -10.65 18.71 23.13
N ALA A 80 -9.98 19.04 22.01
CA ALA A 80 -10.61 19.56 20.80
C ALA A 80 -11.00 18.43 19.84
N ASN A 81 -12.04 18.67 19.02
CA ASN A 81 -12.54 17.68 18.06
C ASN A 81 -11.67 17.65 16.79
N PRO A 82 -10.90 16.56 16.51
CA PRO A 82 -10.02 16.47 15.36
C PRO A 82 -10.75 16.30 14.02
N TYR A 83 -12.03 15.95 14.03
CA TYR A 83 -12.85 15.81 12.81
C TYR A 83 -13.51 17.12 12.36
N ASN A 84 -13.40 18.18 13.12
CA ASN A 84 -13.81 19.51 12.66
C ASN A 84 -12.72 20.08 11.72
N ALA A 85 -13.02 20.12 10.42
CA ALA A 85 -12.06 20.54 9.41
C ALA A 85 -11.55 21.97 9.62
N ALA A 86 -12.42 22.93 10.06
CA ALA A 86 -12.03 24.31 10.24
C ALA A 86 -10.99 24.46 11.38
N THR A 87 -11.25 23.84 12.53
CA THR A 87 -10.34 23.87 13.67
C THR A 87 -9.05 23.09 13.40
N HIS A 88 -9.14 21.97 12.68
CA HIS A 88 -7.97 21.17 12.30
C HIS A 88 -7.06 21.93 11.32
N ILE A 89 -7.63 22.68 10.34
CA ILE A 89 -6.87 23.57 9.44
C ILE A 89 -6.15 24.64 10.24
N LEU A 90 -6.87 25.31 11.16
CA LEU A 90 -6.28 26.36 11.99
C LEU A 90 -5.15 25.83 12.87
N ALA A 91 -5.34 24.67 13.48
CA ALA A 91 -4.32 24.00 14.29
C ALA A 91 -3.07 23.66 13.47
N GLN A 92 -3.22 23.10 12.26
CA GLN A 92 -2.07 22.84 11.39
C GLN A 92 -1.33 24.13 11.03
N ARG A 93 -2.03 25.22 10.72
CA ARG A 93 -1.43 26.51 10.36
C ARG A 93 -0.67 27.17 11.50
N THR A 94 -1.01 26.88 12.75
CA THR A 94 -0.25 27.34 13.91
C THR A 94 1.16 26.77 13.93
N TYR A 95 1.33 25.53 13.48
CA TYR A 95 2.61 24.85 13.47
C TYR A 95 3.32 24.91 12.12
N TYR A 96 2.56 25.09 11.03
CA TYR A 96 3.05 25.08 9.67
C TYR A 96 2.28 26.11 8.82
N SER A 97 2.94 27.22 8.56
CA SER A 97 2.33 28.42 7.96
C SER A 97 2.36 28.48 6.44
N ALA A 98 2.65 27.37 5.70
CA ALA A 98 2.61 27.41 4.24
C ALA A 98 1.18 27.66 3.75
N GLU A 99 0.97 28.74 3.03
CA GLU A 99 -0.31 29.08 2.42
C GLU A 99 -0.73 27.98 1.46
N GLY A 100 -1.92 27.41 1.68
CA GLY A 100 -2.54 26.42 0.79
C GLY A 100 -2.27 24.94 1.11
N ALA A 101 -1.35 24.61 2.00
CA ALA A 101 -1.12 23.23 2.38
C ALA A 101 -2.02 22.81 3.57
N TYR A 102 -2.89 21.86 3.34
CA TYR A 102 -3.70 21.21 4.38
C TYR A 102 -3.75 19.71 4.14
N THR A 103 -3.39 18.93 5.13
CA THR A 103 -3.54 17.47 5.11
C THR A 103 -4.71 17.06 5.99
N ALA A 104 -5.80 16.61 5.37
CA ALA A 104 -7.02 16.26 6.06
C ALA A 104 -6.87 14.98 6.89
N PHE A 105 -7.61 14.92 8.00
CA PHE A 105 -7.69 13.74 8.85
C PHE A 105 -9.02 13.00 8.64
N TYR A 106 -8.96 11.81 8.04
CA TYR A 106 -10.13 10.99 7.69
C TYR A 106 -10.11 9.58 8.31
N TYR A 107 -9.11 9.30 9.17
CA TYR A 107 -8.96 7.99 9.79
C TYR A 107 -10.07 7.71 10.81
N PRO A 108 -10.49 6.43 10.97
CA PRO A 108 -11.53 6.07 11.94
C PRO A 108 -11.06 6.28 13.38
N PRO A 109 -11.99 6.45 14.36
CA PRO A 109 -11.68 6.77 15.75
C PRO A 109 -10.67 5.84 16.45
N PRO A 110 -10.55 4.52 16.16
CA PRO A 110 -9.46 3.70 16.68
C PRO A 110 -8.06 4.24 16.39
N PHE A 111 -7.86 4.98 15.30
CA PHE A 111 -6.55 5.56 14.98
C PHE A 111 -6.19 6.74 15.89
N LEU A 112 -7.15 7.38 16.53
CA LEU A 112 -6.91 8.42 17.55
C LEU A 112 -6.03 7.90 18.69
N LEU A 113 -6.16 6.61 19.05
CA LEU A 113 -5.31 5.97 20.06
C LEU A 113 -3.81 6.01 19.70
N SER A 114 -3.50 5.97 18.41
CA SER A 114 -2.12 6.11 17.91
C SER A 114 -1.67 7.55 17.80
N CYS A 115 -2.57 8.48 17.47
CA CYS A 115 -2.27 9.91 17.36
C CYS A 115 -2.07 10.57 18.72
N TRP A 116 -2.86 10.20 19.72
CA TRP A 116 -2.87 10.84 21.04
C TRP A 116 -1.49 10.94 21.70
N PRO A 117 -0.69 9.86 21.82
CA PRO A 117 0.65 9.96 22.41
C PRO A 117 1.63 10.81 21.60
N LEU A 118 1.41 10.99 20.30
CA LEU A 118 2.26 11.81 19.44
C LEU A 118 2.08 13.30 19.72
N GLY A 119 0.91 13.71 20.19
CA GLY A 119 0.61 15.10 20.54
C GLY A 119 1.40 15.66 21.72
N TRP A 120 2.07 14.81 22.51
CA TRP A 120 2.87 15.23 23.66
C TRP A 120 4.35 15.45 23.29
N LEU A 121 4.73 15.16 22.06
CA LEU A 121 6.09 15.28 21.58
C LEU A 121 6.23 16.43 20.58
N PRO A 122 7.39 17.08 20.48
CA PRO A 122 7.69 17.97 19.38
C PRO A 122 7.62 17.23 18.03
N TYR A 123 7.33 17.94 16.94
CA TYR A 123 7.03 17.36 15.63
C TYR A 123 8.06 16.34 15.14
N PHE A 124 9.35 16.71 15.06
CA PHE A 124 10.38 15.82 14.51
C PHE A 124 10.69 14.59 15.39
N PRO A 125 10.77 14.71 16.73
CA PRO A 125 10.80 13.55 17.61
C PRO A 125 9.59 12.61 17.43
N ALA A 126 8.38 13.17 17.29
CA ALA A 126 7.17 12.39 17.04
C ALA A 126 7.22 11.68 15.68
N LEU A 127 7.65 12.37 14.61
CA LEU A 127 7.85 11.78 13.28
C LEU A 127 8.90 10.66 13.31
N GLY A 128 10.03 10.88 13.99
CA GLY A 128 11.06 9.86 14.16
C GLY A 128 10.54 8.62 14.89
N LEU A 129 9.81 8.79 15.99
CA LEU A 129 9.18 7.69 16.73
C LEU A 129 8.14 6.96 15.87
N TRP A 130 7.31 7.68 15.14
CA TRP A 130 6.31 7.14 14.23
C TRP A 130 6.93 6.28 13.13
N LEU A 131 7.93 6.80 12.42
CA LEU A 131 8.63 6.07 11.37
C LEU A 131 9.40 4.87 11.91
N ALA A 132 10.05 4.98 13.08
CA ALA A 132 10.76 3.88 13.71
C ALA A 132 9.83 2.75 14.13
N THR A 133 8.71 3.06 14.78
CA THR A 133 7.74 2.05 15.23
C THR A 133 7.03 1.37 14.06
N THR A 134 6.46 2.13 13.14
CA THR A 134 5.75 1.59 11.97
C THR A 134 6.69 0.88 11.00
N GLY A 135 7.89 1.43 10.79
CA GLY A 135 8.96 0.81 9.99
C GLY A 135 9.45 -0.49 10.58
N THR A 136 9.54 -0.61 11.92
CA THR A 136 9.90 -1.87 12.59
C THR A 136 8.85 -2.95 12.35
N VAL A 137 7.55 -2.64 12.47
CA VAL A 137 6.45 -3.58 12.16
C VAL A 137 6.56 -4.07 10.71
N TYR A 138 6.78 -3.15 9.77
CA TYR A 138 6.98 -3.48 8.35
C TYR A 138 8.23 -4.35 8.12
N LEU A 139 9.36 -3.96 8.71
CA LEU A 139 10.63 -4.70 8.59
C LEU A 139 10.51 -6.13 9.11
N VAL A 140 9.86 -6.33 10.27
CA VAL A 140 9.62 -7.67 10.84
C VAL A 140 8.79 -8.51 9.88
N ALA A 141 7.71 -7.94 9.33
CA ALA A 141 6.87 -8.63 8.36
C ALA A 141 7.66 -9.00 7.09
N VAL A 142 8.33 -8.04 6.46
CA VAL A 142 9.10 -8.27 5.24
C VAL A 142 10.22 -9.29 5.46
N ARG A 143 10.88 -9.27 6.62
CA ARG A 143 11.94 -10.23 6.96
C ARG A 143 11.43 -11.67 6.99
N LEU A 144 10.20 -11.92 7.44
CA LEU A 144 9.63 -13.28 7.43
C LEU A 144 9.42 -13.78 6.01
N TRP A 145 8.87 -12.93 5.15
CA TRP A 145 8.66 -13.26 3.73
C TRP A 145 9.99 -13.38 2.96
N TRP A 146 10.98 -12.55 3.30
CA TRP A 146 12.30 -12.59 2.68
C TRP A 146 13.07 -13.88 2.99
N ARG A 147 12.87 -14.48 4.19
CA ARG A 147 13.55 -15.72 4.59
C ARG A 147 13.10 -16.97 3.82
N THR A 148 12.13 -16.87 2.93
CA THR A 148 11.59 -18.00 2.16
C THR A 148 12.50 -18.48 1.03
N ALA A 149 13.48 -17.65 0.61
CA ALA A 149 14.44 -17.99 -0.44
C ALA A 149 15.74 -17.22 -0.28
N ASP A 150 16.78 -17.65 -0.97
CA ASP A 150 18.00 -16.86 -1.18
C ASP A 150 17.80 -15.94 -2.38
N PHE A 151 17.60 -14.66 -2.11
CA PHE A 151 17.38 -13.63 -3.15
C PHE A 151 18.70 -13.10 -3.74
N GLY A 152 19.87 -13.58 -3.29
CA GLY A 152 21.17 -13.10 -3.78
C GLY A 152 21.49 -11.63 -3.43
N ALA A 153 20.65 -10.98 -2.60
CA ALA A 153 20.81 -9.60 -2.16
C ALA A 153 20.36 -9.47 -0.70
N PRO A 154 21.03 -8.65 0.13
CA PRO A 154 20.64 -8.48 1.51
C PRO A 154 19.31 -7.71 1.62
N LEU A 155 18.52 -8.01 2.66
CA LEU A 155 17.20 -7.41 2.88
C LEU A 155 17.22 -5.86 2.88
N TRP A 156 18.24 -5.27 3.51
CA TRP A 156 18.36 -3.81 3.55
C TRP A 156 18.49 -3.17 2.15
N LEU A 157 19.15 -3.86 1.20
CA LEU A 157 19.29 -3.38 -0.17
C LEU A 157 17.95 -3.45 -0.91
N LEU A 158 17.17 -4.53 -0.72
CA LEU A 158 15.82 -4.64 -1.28
C LEU A 158 14.90 -3.52 -0.79
N LEU A 159 14.95 -3.24 0.52
CA LEU A 159 14.13 -2.17 1.13
C LEU A 159 14.57 -0.78 0.67
N ALA A 160 15.88 -0.51 0.65
CA ALA A 160 16.41 0.78 0.20
C ALA A 160 16.14 1.01 -1.31
N ALA A 161 16.14 -0.06 -2.11
CA ALA A 161 15.89 -0.01 -3.53
C ALA A 161 14.40 0.13 -3.89
N PHE A 162 13.48 -0.40 -3.06
CA PHE A 162 12.05 -0.39 -3.42
C PHE A 162 11.47 1.02 -3.37
N PRO A 163 11.04 1.62 -4.52
CA PRO A 163 10.71 3.03 -4.60
C PRO A 163 9.50 3.46 -3.75
N ALA A 164 8.62 2.53 -3.38
CA ALA A 164 7.50 2.83 -2.49
C ALA A 164 7.96 3.15 -1.05
N VAL A 165 9.13 2.65 -0.61
CA VAL A 165 9.66 2.87 0.74
C VAL A 165 9.97 4.34 1.02
N PRO A 166 10.77 5.05 0.20
CA PRO A 166 11.03 6.48 0.41
C PRO A 166 9.77 7.35 0.33
N ILE A 167 8.76 6.96 -0.45
CA ILE A 167 7.47 7.68 -0.49
C ILE A 167 6.80 7.65 0.89
N VAL A 168 6.76 6.49 1.57
CA VAL A 168 6.21 6.42 2.94
C VAL A 168 7.02 7.26 3.91
N ILE A 169 8.35 7.21 3.83
CA ILE A 169 9.25 7.95 4.74
C ILE A 169 9.04 9.47 4.59
N THR A 170 9.01 9.96 3.35
CA THR A 170 8.89 11.40 3.06
C THR A 170 7.53 11.97 3.42
N HIS A 171 6.46 11.15 3.37
CA HIS A 171 5.12 11.56 3.78
C HIS A 171 4.82 11.28 5.26
N GLY A 172 5.56 10.38 5.92
CA GLY A 172 5.27 9.95 7.30
C GLY A 172 3.94 9.20 7.43
N GLN A 173 3.58 8.42 6.40
CA GLN A 173 2.26 7.78 6.29
C GLN A 173 2.12 6.47 7.08
N THR A 174 0.85 6.04 7.26
CA THR A 174 0.47 4.78 7.95
C THR A 174 0.80 3.52 7.17
N ALA A 175 1.29 3.64 5.93
CA ALA A 175 1.41 2.51 5.01
C ALA A 175 2.35 1.42 5.51
N PHE A 176 3.46 1.76 6.20
CA PHE A 176 4.31 0.76 6.86
C PHE A 176 3.55 -0.03 7.92
N LEU A 177 2.75 0.65 8.75
CA LEU A 177 1.96 -0.02 9.78
C LEU A 177 0.95 -0.97 9.16
N VAL A 178 0.14 -0.48 8.23
CA VAL A 178 -0.95 -1.27 7.61
C VAL A 178 -0.40 -2.43 6.80
N ALA A 179 0.59 -2.20 5.93
CA ALA A 179 1.22 -3.25 5.15
C ALA A 179 1.93 -4.28 6.05
N GLY A 180 2.62 -3.80 7.10
CA GLY A 180 3.28 -4.67 8.08
C GLY A 180 2.29 -5.55 8.84
N LEU A 181 1.18 -4.98 9.34
CA LEU A 181 0.13 -5.73 10.05
C LEU A 181 -0.53 -6.77 9.13
N LEU A 182 -0.89 -6.39 7.91
CA LEU A 182 -1.50 -7.31 6.94
C LEU A 182 -0.51 -8.39 6.50
N GLY A 183 0.74 -8.04 6.20
CA GLY A 183 1.77 -8.99 5.80
C GLY A 183 2.16 -9.97 6.92
N LEU A 184 2.32 -9.48 8.16
CA LEU A 184 2.62 -10.30 9.32
C LEU A 184 1.42 -11.17 9.71
N GLY A 185 0.21 -10.60 9.74
CA GLY A 185 -1.02 -11.33 9.99
C GLY A 185 -1.20 -12.48 9.01
N SER A 186 -1.06 -12.22 7.72
CA SER A 186 -1.19 -13.22 6.66
C SER A 186 -0.18 -14.36 6.78
N TRP A 187 1.05 -14.04 7.19
CA TRP A 187 2.08 -15.04 7.46
C TRP A 187 1.75 -15.95 8.65
N LEU A 188 1.11 -15.39 9.68
CA LEU A 188 0.84 -16.07 10.94
C LEU A 188 -0.45 -16.87 10.96
N VAL A 189 -1.34 -16.75 9.99
CA VAL A 189 -2.64 -17.47 9.95
C VAL A 189 -2.47 -18.97 10.26
N PRO A 190 -1.57 -19.74 9.61
CA PRO A 190 -1.48 -21.18 9.86
C PRO A 190 -0.93 -21.54 11.25
N ALA A 191 0.04 -20.75 11.74
CA ALA A 191 0.80 -21.09 12.95
C ALA A 191 0.22 -20.47 14.22
N ARG A 192 -0.35 -19.24 14.13
CA ARG A 192 -0.83 -18.45 15.27
C ARG A 192 -2.12 -17.69 14.92
N PRO A 193 -3.24 -18.39 14.67
CA PRO A 193 -4.46 -17.79 14.12
C PRO A 193 -5.03 -16.66 15.01
N TRP A 194 -4.96 -16.79 16.35
CA TRP A 194 -5.41 -15.75 17.27
C TRP A 194 -4.59 -14.45 17.11
N LEU A 195 -3.26 -14.58 17.02
CA LEU A 195 -2.38 -13.42 16.82
C LEU A 195 -2.57 -12.81 15.43
N ALA A 196 -2.75 -13.63 14.40
CA ALA A 196 -3.08 -13.16 13.06
C ALA A 196 -4.35 -12.30 13.05
N GLY A 197 -5.40 -12.74 13.76
CA GLY A 197 -6.65 -11.99 13.91
C GLY A 197 -6.44 -10.67 14.66
N VAL A 198 -5.66 -10.64 15.73
CA VAL A 198 -5.31 -9.38 16.42
C VAL A 198 -4.65 -8.38 15.44
N LEU A 199 -3.67 -8.83 14.66
CA LEU A 199 -2.99 -7.97 13.69
C LEU A 199 -3.94 -7.44 12.61
N PHE A 200 -4.86 -8.26 12.13
CA PHE A 200 -5.89 -7.83 11.17
C PHE A 200 -6.90 -6.85 11.80
N GLY A 201 -7.28 -7.07 13.07
CA GLY A 201 -8.11 -6.13 13.80
C GLY A 201 -7.44 -4.76 13.99
N LEU A 202 -6.12 -4.73 14.26
CA LEU A 202 -5.33 -3.49 14.33
C LEU A 202 -5.25 -2.79 12.97
N ALA A 203 -5.25 -3.54 11.86
CA ALA A 203 -5.20 -2.98 10.50
C ALA A 203 -6.50 -2.28 10.07
N THR A 204 -7.60 -2.38 10.85
CA THR A 204 -8.89 -1.70 10.56
C THR A 204 -8.82 -0.17 10.57
N ILE A 205 -7.68 0.41 10.94
CA ILE A 205 -7.40 1.85 10.74
C ILE A 205 -7.43 2.28 9.26
N LYS A 206 -7.20 1.34 8.32
CA LYS A 206 -7.42 1.50 6.88
C LYS A 206 -8.28 0.36 6.34
N PRO A 207 -9.60 0.38 6.59
CA PRO A 207 -10.51 -0.75 6.31
C PRO A 207 -10.60 -1.11 4.83
N GLN A 208 -10.30 -0.18 3.93
CA GLN A 208 -10.34 -0.40 2.48
C GLN A 208 -9.37 -1.49 1.99
N PHE A 209 -8.26 -1.75 2.70
CA PHE A 209 -7.34 -2.84 2.36
C PHE A 209 -7.78 -4.21 2.91
N GLY A 210 -8.79 -4.21 3.78
CA GLY A 210 -9.36 -5.42 4.37
C GLY A 210 -10.46 -6.08 3.53
N LEU A 211 -10.81 -5.59 2.34
CA LEU A 211 -11.98 -6.07 1.59
C LEU A 211 -11.88 -7.57 1.22
N LEU A 212 -10.72 -8.03 0.79
CA LEU A 212 -10.49 -9.43 0.40
C LEU A 212 -10.27 -10.36 1.60
N LEU A 213 -9.86 -9.81 2.72
CA LEU A 213 -9.47 -10.59 3.89
C LEU A 213 -10.62 -11.46 4.43
N PRO A 214 -11.81 -10.92 4.77
CA PRO A 214 -12.92 -11.73 5.27
C PRO A 214 -13.39 -12.77 4.23
N VAL A 215 -13.33 -12.43 2.94
CA VAL A 215 -13.71 -13.32 1.85
C VAL A 215 -12.83 -14.58 1.86
N LEU A 216 -11.51 -14.40 1.91
CA LEU A 216 -10.56 -15.52 1.91
C LEU A 216 -10.58 -16.30 3.23
N LEU A 217 -10.67 -15.62 4.37
CA LEU A 217 -10.77 -16.28 5.68
C LEU A 217 -12.03 -17.14 5.81
N LEU A 218 -13.16 -16.69 5.25
CA LEU A 218 -14.40 -17.47 5.20
C LEU A 218 -14.26 -18.67 4.25
N ALA A 219 -13.68 -18.46 3.07
CA ALA A 219 -13.50 -19.52 2.07
C ALA A 219 -12.56 -20.64 2.56
N THR A 220 -11.56 -20.30 3.37
CA THR A 220 -10.59 -21.24 3.95
C THR A 220 -10.98 -21.74 5.36
N GLY A 221 -12.07 -21.24 5.92
CA GLY A 221 -12.57 -21.68 7.23
C GLY A 221 -11.76 -21.23 8.45
N GLU A 222 -11.08 -20.07 8.34
CA GLU A 222 -10.19 -19.54 9.38
C GLU A 222 -10.96 -18.81 10.51
N TRP A 223 -11.90 -19.52 11.15
CA TRP A 223 -12.83 -18.95 12.14
C TRP A 223 -12.16 -18.32 13.36
N ARG A 224 -11.01 -18.87 13.80
CA ARG A 224 -10.25 -18.31 14.94
C ARG A 224 -9.66 -16.95 14.61
N VAL A 225 -9.21 -16.78 13.37
CA VAL A 225 -8.69 -15.51 12.86
C VAL A 225 -9.81 -14.48 12.77
N ILE A 226 -10.97 -14.87 12.20
CA ILE A 226 -12.16 -14.01 12.07
C ILE A 226 -12.63 -13.56 13.46
N ALA A 227 -12.79 -14.49 14.41
CA ALA A 227 -13.25 -14.17 15.76
C ALA A 227 -12.29 -13.21 16.49
N SER A 228 -10.98 -13.45 16.39
CA SER A 228 -9.96 -12.59 16.99
C SER A 228 -9.90 -11.21 16.33
N ALA A 229 -10.00 -11.13 15.00
CA ALA A 229 -10.02 -9.86 14.28
C ALA A 229 -11.24 -9.02 14.65
N ALA A 230 -12.44 -9.63 14.68
CA ALA A 230 -13.67 -8.98 15.09
C ALA A 230 -13.61 -8.51 16.55
N ALA A 231 -13.11 -9.35 17.46
CA ALA A 231 -12.95 -8.99 18.86
C ALA A 231 -11.98 -7.81 19.04
N THR A 232 -10.83 -7.82 18.32
CA THR A 232 -9.86 -6.72 18.38
C THR A 232 -10.45 -5.43 17.83
N ALA A 233 -11.13 -5.48 16.68
CA ALA A 233 -11.81 -4.31 16.11
C ALA A 233 -12.88 -3.75 17.06
N ALA A 234 -13.67 -4.62 17.69
CA ALA A 234 -14.67 -4.22 18.69
C ALA A 234 -14.03 -3.58 19.93
N VAL A 235 -12.96 -4.17 20.45
CA VAL A 235 -12.21 -3.58 21.59
C VAL A 235 -11.66 -2.20 21.23
N LEU A 236 -11.07 -2.03 20.06
CA LEU A 236 -10.56 -0.73 19.60
C LEU A 236 -11.68 0.30 19.43
N ALA A 237 -12.83 -0.14 18.90
CA ALA A 237 -14.01 0.72 18.77
C ALA A 237 -14.53 1.17 20.15
N LEU A 238 -14.66 0.26 21.09
CA LEU A 238 -15.11 0.56 22.46
C LEU A 238 -14.11 1.44 23.21
N LEU A 239 -12.81 1.16 23.09
CA LEU A 239 -11.76 1.99 23.69
C LEU A 239 -11.77 3.41 23.14
N SER A 240 -11.86 3.56 21.81
CA SER A 240 -11.92 4.89 21.20
C SER A 240 -13.19 5.66 21.59
N ALA A 241 -14.34 4.99 21.66
CA ALA A 241 -15.58 5.60 22.10
C ALA A 241 -15.56 5.95 23.61
N GLY A 242 -14.95 5.10 24.43
CA GLY A 242 -14.83 5.33 25.89
C GLY A 242 -13.85 6.46 26.24
N ILE A 243 -12.74 6.57 25.52
CA ILE A 243 -11.68 7.57 25.80
C ILE A 243 -12.02 8.93 25.16
N PHE A 244 -12.43 8.93 23.90
CA PHE A 244 -12.64 10.16 23.12
C PHE A 244 -14.11 10.55 22.98
N GLY A 245 -15.03 9.73 23.51
CA GLY A 245 -16.48 9.94 23.44
C GLY A 245 -17.11 9.32 22.18
N ALA A 246 -18.35 8.84 22.32
CA ALA A 246 -19.10 8.23 21.20
C ALA A 246 -19.39 9.23 20.05
N GLN A 247 -19.44 10.53 20.38
CA GLN A 247 -19.63 11.60 19.38
C GLN A 247 -18.55 11.60 18.30
N THR A 248 -17.31 11.20 18.62
CA THR A 248 -16.22 11.12 17.63
C THR A 248 -16.52 10.18 16.46
N TRP A 249 -17.35 9.15 16.68
CA TRP A 249 -17.78 8.22 15.63
C TRP A 249 -18.76 8.89 14.67
N ILE A 250 -19.68 9.70 15.20
CA ILE A 250 -20.63 10.49 14.36
C ILE A 250 -19.85 11.53 13.55
N ASP A 251 -18.92 12.23 14.19
CA ASP A 251 -18.11 13.24 13.55
C ASP A 251 -17.19 12.64 12.45
N TRP A 252 -16.67 11.43 12.69
CA TRP A 252 -15.91 10.66 11.69
C TRP A 252 -16.78 10.27 10.48
N LEU A 253 -18.03 9.88 10.65
CA LEU A 253 -18.92 9.60 9.52
C LEU A 253 -19.03 10.81 8.61
N GLY A 254 -19.23 12.00 9.17
CA GLY A 254 -19.22 13.25 8.40
C GLY A 254 -17.87 13.57 7.75
N ALA A 255 -16.76 13.24 8.40
CA ALA A 255 -15.41 13.37 7.81
C ALA A 255 -15.21 12.38 6.66
N SER A 256 -15.72 11.15 6.78
CA SER A 256 -15.65 10.12 5.73
C SER A 256 -16.44 10.51 4.49
N GLU A 257 -17.60 11.15 4.67
CA GLU A 257 -18.38 11.71 3.54
C GLU A 257 -17.57 12.80 2.82
N ARG A 258 -16.95 13.73 3.55
CA ARG A 258 -16.06 14.74 2.96
C ARG A 258 -14.88 14.12 2.23
N ALA A 259 -14.30 13.01 2.74
CA ALA A 259 -13.24 12.28 2.05
C ALA A 259 -13.70 11.70 0.71
N GLN A 260 -14.90 11.13 0.66
CA GLN A 260 -15.48 10.61 -0.58
C GLN A 260 -15.71 11.75 -1.60
N VAL A 261 -16.25 12.90 -1.15
CA VAL A 261 -16.41 14.09 -1.99
C VAL A 261 -15.05 14.58 -2.51
N ALA A 262 -14.06 14.72 -1.64
CA ALA A 262 -12.72 15.15 -2.02
C ALA A 262 -12.06 14.22 -3.07
N MET A 263 -12.24 12.91 -2.92
CA MET A 263 -11.78 11.92 -3.90
C MET A 263 -12.56 12.05 -5.22
N ALA A 264 -13.88 12.12 -5.14
CA ALA A 264 -14.76 12.16 -6.30
C ALA A 264 -14.49 13.39 -7.19
N TYR A 265 -14.23 14.54 -6.60
CA TYR A 265 -13.94 15.78 -7.31
C TYR A 265 -12.44 16.03 -7.56
N GLY A 266 -11.57 15.05 -7.30
CA GLY A 266 -10.16 15.13 -7.63
C GLY A 266 -9.35 16.11 -6.77
N GLN A 267 -9.86 16.51 -5.60
CA GLN A 267 -9.14 17.45 -4.70
C GLN A 267 -7.80 16.89 -4.21
N ILE A 268 -7.66 15.54 -4.17
CA ILE A 268 -6.41 14.85 -3.82
C ILE A 268 -5.44 14.79 -5.00
N GLY A 269 -5.95 14.98 -6.25
CA GLY A 269 -5.22 14.78 -7.50
C GLY A 269 -5.19 13.32 -7.94
N TYR A 270 -5.86 12.98 -9.03
CA TYR A 270 -5.96 11.60 -9.52
C TYR A 270 -4.60 10.98 -9.87
N GLY A 271 -3.59 11.79 -10.23
CA GLY A 271 -2.23 11.31 -10.48
C GLY A 271 -1.49 10.75 -9.26
N LYS A 272 -2.01 10.96 -8.03
CA LYS A 272 -1.48 10.39 -6.78
C LYS A 272 -2.20 9.10 -6.37
N ILE A 273 -3.38 8.84 -6.95
CA ILE A 273 -4.23 7.70 -6.62
C ILE A 273 -3.95 6.60 -7.65
N MET A 274 -3.61 5.40 -7.18
CA MET A 274 -3.09 4.30 -8.00
C MET A 274 -4.15 3.26 -8.38
N SER A 275 -5.44 3.57 -8.17
CA SER A 275 -6.56 2.67 -8.44
C SER A 275 -7.03 2.69 -9.90
N PRO A 276 -7.73 1.64 -10.39
CA PRO A 276 -8.43 1.67 -11.68
C PRO A 276 -9.43 2.83 -11.81
N PHE A 277 -10.15 3.16 -10.72
CA PHE A 277 -11.03 4.33 -10.68
C PHE A 277 -10.29 5.62 -11.03
N ALA A 278 -9.20 5.90 -10.32
CA ALA A 278 -8.45 7.15 -10.53
C ALA A 278 -7.76 7.19 -11.90
N ALA A 279 -7.36 6.04 -12.43
CA ALA A 279 -6.82 5.93 -13.78
C ALA A 279 -7.79 6.44 -14.83
N LEU A 280 -9.05 6.01 -14.76
CA LEU A 280 -10.09 6.47 -15.67
C LEU A 280 -10.44 7.94 -15.47
N ARG A 281 -10.51 8.39 -14.21
CA ARG A 281 -10.72 9.83 -13.92
C ARG A 281 -9.58 10.69 -14.47
N LEU A 282 -8.34 10.21 -14.39
CA LEU A 282 -7.16 10.88 -14.95
C LEU A 282 -7.23 10.99 -16.48
N LEU A 283 -7.79 9.96 -17.14
CA LEU A 283 -8.01 9.93 -18.59
C LEU A 283 -9.25 10.71 -19.03
N GLY A 284 -9.98 11.36 -18.11
CA GLY A 284 -11.15 12.21 -18.43
C GLY A 284 -12.50 11.49 -18.43
N GLU A 285 -12.55 10.20 -18.08
CA GLU A 285 -13.80 9.45 -18.03
C GLU A 285 -14.75 9.95 -16.93
N SER A 286 -16.04 9.69 -17.13
CA SER A 286 -17.07 10.08 -16.17
C SER A 286 -16.94 9.34 -14.84
N MET A 287 -17.52 9.90 -13.77
CA MET A 287 -17.59 9.29 -12.46
C MET A 287 -18.25 7.91 -12.51
N THR A 288 -19.38 7.81 -13.22
CA THR A 288 -20.16 6.57 -13.35
C THR A 288 -19.34 5.47 -14.02
N VAL A 289 -18.66 5.76 -15.14
CA VAL A 289 -17.81 4.81 -15.84
C VAL A 289 -16.67 4.38 -14.96
N SER A 290 -16.01 5.31 -14.25
CA SER A 290 -14.88 5.03 -13.39
C SER A 290 -15.26 4.12 -12.21
N TYR A 291 -16.41 4.35 -11.57
CA TYR A 291 -16.91 3.45 -10.51
C TYR A 291 -17.37 2.10 -11.05
N ALA A 292 -18.00 2.06 -12.23
CA ALA A 292 -18.42 0.80 -12.85
C ALA A 292 -17.22 -0.10 -13.17
N VAL A 293 -16.16 0.46 -13.75
CA VAL A 293 -14.93 -0.29 -14.03
C VAL A 293 -14.24 -0.70 -12.74
N GLN A 294 -14.14 0.18 -11.74
CA GLN A 294 -13.60 -0.18 -10.43
C GLN A 294 -14.38 -1.35 -9.81
N GLY A 295 -15.70 -1.29 -9.84
CA GLY A 295 -16.58 -2.36 -9.36
C GLY A 295 -16.35 -3.68 -10.10
N ALA A 296 -16.23 -3.64 -11.43
CA ALA A 296 -15.92 -4.81 -12.24
C ALA A 296 -14.55 -5.42 -11.89
N VAL A 297 -13.51 -4.60 -11.72
CA VAL A 297 -12.19 -5.05 -11.27
C VAL A 297 -12.26 -5.66 -9.88
N THR A 298 -12.94 -5.01 -8.94
CA THR A 298 -13.11 -5.51 -7.57
C THR A 298 -13.80 -6.87 -7.56
N LEU A 299 -14.91 -7.02 -8.29
CA LEU A 299 -15.64 -8.29 -8.41
C LEU A 299 -14.79 -9.38 -9.06
N THR A 300 -14.01 -9.05 -10.09
CA THR A 300 -13.09 -9.98 -10.74
C THR A 300 -12.01 -10.46 -9.77
N VAL A 301 -11.39 -9.55 -9.04
CA VAL A 301 -10.36 -9.87 -8.03
C VAL A 301 -10.96 -10.76 -6.93
N VAL A 302 -12.16 -10.45 -6.44
CA VAL A 302 -12.87 -11.28 -5.45
C VAL A 302 -13.18 -12.67 -6.01
N ALA A 303 -13.71 -12.76 -7.24
CA ALA A 303 -14.06 -14.04 -7.86
C ALA A 303 -12.84 -14.95 -8.06
N LEU A 304 -11.74 -14.39 -8.59
CA LEU A 304 -10.49 -15.13 -8.80
C LEU A 304 -9.83 -15.53 -7.47
N ALA A 305 -9.91 -14.69 -6.45
CA ALA A 305 -9.42 -15.02 -5.11
C ALA A 305 -10.26 -16.15 -4.47
N LEU A 306 -11.58 -16.12 -4.62
CA LEU A 306 -12.48 -17.19 -4.18
C LEU A 306 -12.19 -18.51 -4.92
N GLU A 307 -12.03 -18.48 -6.24
CA GLU A 307 -11.68 -19.65 -7.04
C GLU A 307 -10.36 -20.28 -6.54
N ALA A 308 -9.33 -19.45 -6.31
CA ALA A 308 -8.04 -19.91 -5.85
C ALA A 308 -8.08 -20.52 -4.43
N SER A 309 -8.98 -20.04 -3.56
CA SER A 309 -9.09 -20.42 -2.14
C SER A 309 -10.15 -21.50 -1.85
N TRP A 310 -11.04 -21.80 -2.80
CA TRP A 310 -12.19 -22.64 -2.54
C TRP A 310 -11.80 -24.04 -2.03
N ARG A 311 -12.24 -24.37 -0.82
CA ARG A 311 -11.97 -25.64 -0.12
C ARG A 311 -10.48 -25.94 0.08
N LYS A 312 -9.63 -24.93 0.05
CA LYS A 312 -8.19 -25.06 0.37
C LYS A 312 -7.91 -24.55 1.77
N ALA A 313 -6.84 -25.04 2.39
CA ALA A 313 -6.28 -24.41 3.58
C ALA A 313 -5.59 -23.10 3.20
N TRP A 314 -5.42 -22.22 4.18
CA TRP A 314 -4.65 -21.01 3.99
C TRP A 314 -3.19 -21.30 3.64
N THR A 315 -2.69 -20.70 2.55
CA THR A 315 -1.32 -20.86 2.05
C THR A 315 -0.60 -19.51 1.97
N PRO A 316 0.73 -19.49 1.93
CA PRO A 316 1.47 -18.27 1.60
C PRO A 316 1.12 -17.69 0.22
N GLY A 317 0.71 -18.53 -0.74
CA GLY A 317 0.25 -18.09 -2.05
C GLY A 317 -1.09 -17.37 -1.99
N LEU A 318 -2.06 -17.87 -1.22
CA LEU A 318 -3.32 -17.16 -0.96
C LEU A 318 -3.08 -15.84 -0.22
N ALA A 319 -2.14 -15.82 0.72
CA ALA A 319 -1.73 -14.58 1.39
C ALA A 319 -1.14 -13.56 0.39
N ALA A 320 -0.25 -14.01 -0.51
CA ALA A 320 0.32 -13.17 -1.56
C ALA A 320 -0.77 -12.66 -2.53
N LEU A 321 -1.71 -13.52 -2.92
CA LEU A 321 -2.83 -13.18 -3.78
C LEU A 321 -3.72 -12.11 -3.13
N MET A 322 -4.05 -12.27 -1.85
CA MET A 322 -4.80 -11.28 -1.07
C MET A 322 -4.11 -9.92 -1.05
N LEU A 323 -2.79 -9.90 -0.74
CA LEU A 323 -2.02 -8.67 -0.62
C LEU A 323 -1.79 -7.99 -1.99
N ALA A 324 -1.73 -8.74 -3.09
CA ALA A 324 -1.69 -8.19 -4.45
C ALA A 324 -3.05 -7.64 -4.89
N GLY A 325 -4.14 -8.28 -4.46
CA GLY A 325 -5.51 -7.89 -4.81
C GLY A 325 -6.05 -6.75 -3.95
N ALA A 326 -5.58 -6.58 -2.71
CA ALA A 326 -6.08 -5.56 -1.80
C ALA A 326 -6.05 -4.12 -2.39
N PRO A 327 -4.96 -3.65 -3.01
CA PRO A 327 -4.95 -2.32 -3.63
C PRO A 327 -5.79 -2.22 -4.92
N LEU A 328 -6.07 -3.33 -5.61
CA LEU A 328 -6.95 -3.36 -6.78
C LEU A 328 -8.44 -3.31 -6.41
N ALA A 329 -8.78 -3.84 -5.24
CA ALA A 329 -10.16 -3.97 -4.79
C ALA A 329 -10.76 -2.67 -4.22
N THR A 330 -9.96 -1.60 -4.10
CA THR A 330 -10.41 -0.31 -3.56
C THR A 330 -10.17 0.83 -4.53
N PRO A 331 -11.08 1.82 -4.63
CA PRO A 331 -10.84 3.03 -5.41
C PRO A 331 -9.83 3.98 -4.75
N TYR A 332 -9.54 3.79 -3.46
CA TYR A 332 -8.71 4.68 -2.66
C TYR A 332 -7.41 3.99 -2.23
N VAL A 333 -6.41 4.05 -3.09
CA VAL A 333 -5.04 3.59 -2.84
C VAL A 333 -4.07 4.65 -3.36
N LEU A 334 -3.16 5.11 -2.52
CA LEU A 334 -2.16 6.11 -2.90
C LEU A 334 -0.80 5.47 -3.15
N ASP A 335 0.11 6.25 -3.71
CA ASP A 335 1.47 5.82 -4.09
C ASP A 335 2.27 5.23 -2.92
N TYR A 336 2.15 5.75 -1.71
CA TYR A 336 2.80 5.21 -0.51
C TYR A 336 2.21 3.86 -0.05
N ASP A 337 0.94 3.55 -0.36
CA ASP A 337 0.33 2.28 0.00
C ASP A 337 0.92 1.09 -0.79
N LEU A 338 1.63 1.38 -1.87
CA LEU A 338 2.27 0.37 -2.73
C LEU A 338 3.36 -0.44 -2.02
N VAL A 339 3.81 -0.05 -0.82
CA VAL A 339 4.73 -0.88 0.00
C VAL A 339 4.14 -2.25 0.34
N ILE A 340 2.80 -2.41 0.30
CA ILE A 340 2.13 -3.71 0.47
C ILE A 340 2.55 -4.73 -0.59
N LEU A 341 2.92 -4.27 -1.80
CA LEU A 341 3.33 -5.12 -2.91
C LEU A 341 4.66 -5.85 -2.67
N ALA A 342 5.45 -5.45 -1.66
CA ALA A 342 6.66 -6.17 -1.29
C ALA A 342 6.39 -7.65 -0.99
N PHE A 343 5.30 -7.96 -0.30
CA PHE A 343 4.96 -9.33 0.10
C PHE A 343 4.64 -10.25 -1.08
N PRO A 344 3.69 -9.91 -1.97
CA PRO A 344 3.43 -10.73 -3.14
C PRO A 344 4.61 -10.82 -4.10
N MET A 345 5.43 -9.75 -4.23
CA MET A 345 6.65 -9.82 -5.01
C MET A 345 7.69 -10.77 -4.42
N LEU A 346 7.91 -10.76 -3.10
CA LEU A 346 8.81 -11.69 -2.42
C LEU A 346 8.34 -13.14 -2.58
N TRP A 347 7.03 -13.40 -2.43
CA TRP A 347 6.49 -14.73 -2.66
C TRP A 347 6.70 -15.21 -4.09
N LEU A 348 6.36 -14.38 -5.09
CA LEU A 348 6.51 -14.72 -6.50
C LEU A 348 7.97 -14.94 -6.88
N ALA A 349 8.87 -14.09 -6.40
CA ALA A 349 10.31 -14.23 -6.62
C ALA A 349 10.86 -15.50 -5.97
N SER A 350 10.45 -15.82 -4.72
CA SER A 350 10.82 -17.07 -4.04
C SER A 350 10.41 -18.30 -4.85
N LYS A 351 9.16 -18.31 -5.36
CA LYS A 351 8.68 -19.37 -6.23
C LYS A 351 9.44 -19.44 -7.55
N GLY A 352 9.71 -18.33 -8.19
CA GLY A 352 10.48 -18.26 -9.42
C GLY A 352 11.92 -18.76 -9.27
N LEU A 353 12.57 -18.45 -8.14
CA LEU A 353 13.94 -18.91 -7.83
C LEU A 353 13.98 -20.41 -7.51
N GLY A 354 13.00 -20.94 -6.80
CA GLY A 354 12.97 -22.35 -6.41
C GLY A 354 12.45 -23.30 -7.48
N GLU A 355 11.42 -22.91 -8.24
CA GLU A 355 10.67 -23.76 -9.17
C GLU A 355 10.83 -23.33 -10.64
N GLY A 356 11.58 -22.26 -10.92
CA GLY A 356 11.67 -21.63 -12.23
C GLY A 356 10.58 -20.58 -12.46
N PHE A 357 10.94 -19.52 -13.18
CA PHE A 357 9.99 -18.46 -13.56
C PHE A 357 9.12 -18.93 -14.72
N ARG A 358 7.79 -18.73 -14.56
CA ARG A 358 6.81 -18.89 -15.65
C ARG A 358 6.74 -17.61 -16.49
N ASP A 359 6.08 -17.70 -17.64
CA ASP A 359 5.85 -16.57 -18.54
C ASP A 359 5.19 -15.38 -17.80
N TRP A 360 5.69 -14.17 -18.05
CA TRP A 360 5.27 -12.88 -17.50
C TRP A 360 5.62 -12.63 -16.03
N GLU A 361 6.14 -13.61 -15.27
CA GLU A 361 6.43 -13.41 -13.85
C GLU A 361 7.57 -12.43 -13.61
N ARG A 362 8.66 -12.52 -14.41
CA ARG A 362 9.75 -11.53 -14.34
C ARG A 362 9.29 -10.14 -14.74
N CYS A 363 8.44 -10.04 -15.77
CA CYS A 363 7.83 -8.78 -16.19
C CYS A 363 6.96 -8.18 -15.09
N ALA A 364 6.11 -8.99 -14.44
CA ALA A 364 5.27 -8.57 -13.32
C ALA A 364 6.10 -8.07 -12.14
N LEU A 365 7.17 -8.78 -11.77
CA LEU A 365 8.11 -8.35 -10.71
C LEU A 365 8.79 -7.03 -11.06
N ALA A 366 9.34 -6.92 -12.27
CA ALA A 366 10.06 -5.73 -12.71
C ALA A 366 9.14 -4.50 -12.77
N THR A 367 7.92 -4.66 -13.31
CA THR A 367 6.95 -3.56 -13.41
C THR A 367 6.39 -3.18 -12.04
N ALA A 368 5.99 -4.14 -11.19
CA ALA A 368 5.48 -3.84 -9.85
C ALA A 368 6.55 -3.20 -8.94
N PHE A 369 7.83 -3.56 -9.15
CA PHE A 369 8.95 -2.99 -8.40
C PHE A 369 9.27 -1.55 -8.88
N ALA A 370 9.38 -1.33 -10.18
CA ALA A 370 9.85 -0.05 -10.73
C ALA A 370 8.73 1.00 -10.91
N ALA A 371 7.50 0.55 -11.17
CA ALA A 371 6.39 1.47 -11.46
C ALA A 371 6.12 2.51 -10.35
N PRO A 372 6.24 2.22 -9.04
CA PRO A 372 6.05 3.23 -8.00
C PRO A 372 6.94 4.47 -8.14
N ALA A 373 8.16 4.33 -8.69
CA ALA A 373 9.04 5.48 -8.95
C ALA A 373 8.50 6.43 -10.02
N LEU A 374 7.76 5.90 -10.99
CA LEU A 374 7.31 6.62 -12.19
C LEU A 374 5.82 6.96 -12.15
N ALA A 375 5.03 6.23 -11.36
CA ALA A 375 3.57 6.31 -11.40
C ALA A 375 3.04 7.72 -11.14
N ARG A 376 3.52 8.37 -10.07
CA ARG A 376 3.09 9.74 -9.74
C ARG A 376 3.57 10.80 -10.76
N PRO A 377 4.86 10.84 -11.19
CA PRO A 377 5.29 11.75 -12.24
C PRO A 377 4.54 11.55 -13.55
N LEU A 378 4.41 10.30 -14.02
CA LEU A 378 3.67 10.01 -15.27
C LEU A 378 2.19 10.38 -15.14
N GLY A 379 1.57 10.13 -13.99
CA GLY A 379 0.19 10.52 -13.72
C GLY A 379 -0.01 12.04 -13.71
N LEU A 380 0.87 12.78 -13.02
CA LEU A 380 0.71 14.23 -12.87
C LEU A 380 1.08 15.01 -14.12
N PHE A 381 2.13 14.61 -14.85
CA PHE A 381 2.66 15.39 -15.99
C PHE A 381 2.21 14.88 -17.36
N LEU A 382 2.01 13.56 -17.50
CA LEU A 382 1.67 12.93 -18.77
C LEU A 382 0.28 12.29 -18.81
N HIS A 383 -0.44 12.28 -17.68
CA HIS A 383 -1.75 11.62 -17.53
C HIS A 383 -1.73 10.12 -17.89
N VAL A 384 -0.59 9.44 -17.64
CA VAL A 384 -0.42 8.01 -17.93
C VAL A 384 -0.51 7.20 -16.63
N PRO A 385 -1.62 6.48 -16.38
CA PRO A 385 -1.82 5.69 -15.16
C PRO A 385 -1.24 4.27 -15.29
N ILE A 386 0.07 4.11 -15.08
CA ILE A 386 0.74 2.81 -15.26
C ILE A 386 0.48 1.81 -14.13
N MET A 387 0.20 2.30 -12.91
CA MET A 387 0.20 1.46 -11.71
C MET A 387 -0.92 0.40 -11.67
N PRO A 388 -2.17 0.71 -12.07
CA PRO A 388 -3.23 -0.31 -12.12
C PRO A 388 -2.87 -1.49 -13.00
N LEU A 389 -2.22 -1.26 -14.16
CA LEU A 389 -1.79 -2.31 -15.08
C LEU A 389 -0.69 -3.19 -14.46
N ALA A 390 0.29 -2.58 -13.78
CA ALA A 390 1.34 -3.31 -13.08
C ALA A 390 0.78 -4.18 -11.96
N MET A 391 -0.18 -3.66 -11.18
CA MET A 391 -0.86 -4.42 -10.12
C MET A 391 -1.72 -5.56 -10.68
N MET A 392 -2.47 -5.32 -11.76
CA MET A 392 -3.26 -6.36 -12.43
C MET A 392 -2.38 -7.48 -12.98
N LEU A 393 -1.24 -7.15 -13.58
CA LEU A 393 -0.29 -8.14 -14.07
C LEU A 393 0.27 -8.97 -12.92
N LEU A 394 0.71 -8.33 -11.83
CA LEU A 394 1.21 -9.03 -10.65
C LEU A 394 0.15 -9.96 -10.05
N PHE A 395 -1.09 -9.47 -9.86
CA PHE A 395 -2.19 -10.28 -9.37
C PHE A 395 -2.47 -11.49 -10.27
N ALA A 396 -2.54 -11.28 -11.59
CA ALA A 396 -2.86 -12.33 -12.55
C ALA A 396 -1.81 -13.46 -12.59
N VAL A 397 -0.51 -13.14 -12.52
CA VAL A 397 0.53 -14.17 -12.51
C VAL A 397 0.57 -14.93 -11.18
N ILE A 398 0.29 -14.27 -10.06
CA ILE A 398 0.16 -14.93 -8.75
C ILE A 398 -1.06 -15.86 -8.73
N TRP A 399 -2.22 -15.38 -9.19
CA TRP A 399 -3.44 -16.19 -9.31
C TRP A 399 -3.20 -17.44 -10.17
N ARG A 400 -2.61 -17.27 -11.36
CA ARG A 400 -2.29 -18.42 -12.23
C ARG A 400 -1.38 -19.42 -11.53
N ARG A 401 -0.42 -18.98 -10.75
CA ARG A 401 0.53 -19.85 -10.06
C ARG A 401 -0.13 -20.60 -8.90
N GLU A 402 -1.04 -19.96 -8.18
CA GLU A 402 -1.77 -20.54 -7.04
C GLU A 402 -2.94 -21.42 -7.50
N ALA A 403 -3.64 -21.05 -8.57
CA ALA A 403 -4.76 -21.82 -9.12
C ALA A 403 -4.33 -23.08 -9.86
N THR A 404 -3.16 -23.09 -10.49
CA THR A 404 -2.58 -24.24 -11.20
C THR A 404 -1.38 -24.78 -10.45
N PRO A 405 -1.55 -25.75 -9.51
CA PRO A 405 -0.42 -26.45 -8.92
C PRO A 405 0.46 -27.06 -10.01
N SER A 406 1.78 -26.95 -9.85
CA SER A 406 2.73 -27.71 -10.65
C SER A 406 2.43 -29.19 -10.43
N GLY A 407 1.93 -29.89 -11.48
CA GLY A 407 1.79 -31.32 -11.48
C GLY A 407 3.11 -32.05 -11.30
#